data_899a8269f00495279196c0259834d2e3
#
_entry.id   899a8269f00495279196c0259834d2e3
#
_cell.length_a   1.000
_cell.length_b   1.000
_cell.length_c   1.000
_cell.angle_alpha   90.00
_cell.angle_beta   90.00
_cell.angle_gamma   90.00
#
_symmetry.space_group_name_H-M   'P 1'
#
loop_
_entity.id
_entity.type
_entity.pdbx_description
1 polymer ?
#
loop_
_entity_poly.entity_id
_entity_poly.type
_entity_poly.pdbx_seq_one_letter_code
_entity_poly.pdbx_strand_id
1 'polypeptide(L)'
;MLKKFVLMAVACACVGSYGIAGAQSTLDVPPDPAKPVVAEHAAPMVGMPSPIREFNTVDEAAKYMNITPQLPKVLPVGYNIESVSTINKNILQVIYDYQSGEDSTRNQAAGKRIVYRVGTTKGDISGDYNNYKVTATEKVNGTKVTFKGGNYMVYLATWVKDGQNHSLYFERPVNRDMAKAIIANTVAPKMHMQ
;
A
#
# COMPACT_ATOMS: atom_id res chain seq x y z
N MET A 1 58.91 5.94 6.26
CA MET A 1 58.91 7.42 6.27
C MET A 1 57.65 7.89 6.99
N LEU A 2 57.88 8.48 8.15
CA LEU A 2 56.90 9.00 9.11
C LEU A 2 56.49 10.43 8.70
N LYS A 3 55.20 10.78 8.57
CA LYS A 3 54.72 12.18 8.64
C LYS A 3 53.32 12.18 9.25
N LYS A 4 53.28 12.43 10.52
CA LYS A 4 53.01 13.66 11.33
C LYS A 4 51.53 14.07 11.28
N PHE A 5 50.90 13.80 12.41
CA PHE A 5 49.66 14.38 12.89
C PHE A 5 49.73 15.92 12.97
N VAL A 6 48.66 16.61 12.62
CA VAL A 6 48.39 17.96 13.11
C VAL A 6 46.96 17.97 13.66
N LEU A 7 46.94 18.06 14.98
CA LEU A 7 45.77 18.32 15.79
C LEU A 7 45.56 19.85 15.81
N MET A 8 44.42 20.36 15.44
CA MET A 8 44.07 21.76 15.64
C MET A 8 42.73 21.85 16.38
N ALA A 9 42.87 22.09 17.68
CA ALA A 9 41.75 22.48 18.52
C ALA A 9 41.52 23.99 18.37
N VAL A 10 40.31 24.40 18.09
CA VAL A 10 39.86 25.78 18.22
C VAL A 10 38.70 25.81 19.20
N ALA A 11 39.01 26.29 20.37
CA ALA A 11 38.03 26.69 21.39
C ALA A 11 37.56 28.11 21.03
N CYS A 12 36.26 28.33 20.88
CA CYS A 12 35.67 29.66 20.88
C CYS A 12 34.57 29.70 21.93
N ALA A 13 34.91 30.34 23.02
CA ALA A 13 33.99 30.78 24.07
C ALA A 13 33.28 32.04 23.56
N CYS A 14 31.96 32.08 23.54
CA CYS A 14 31.19 33.31 23.48
C CYS A 14 30.25 33.36 24.67
N VAL A 15 30.58 34.29 25.54
CA VAL A 15 29.81 34.75 26.70
C VAL A 15 28.76 35.74 26.20
N GLY A 16 27.55 35.69 26.78
CA GLY A 16 26.75 36.90 26.90
C GLY A 16 25.33 36.80 26.32
N SER A 17 24.36 36.70 27.11
CA SER A 17 23.44 37.77 27.54
C SER A 17 22.24 37.16 28.24
N TYR A 18 22.13 37.48 29.49
CA TYR A 18 20.96 37.19 30.33
C TYR A 18 19.85 38.15 29.97
N GLY A 19 18.83 37.66 29.26
CA GLY A 19 17.53 38.31 29.13
C GLY A 19 16.59 37.77 30.20
N ILE A 20 16.37 38.51 31.25
CA ILE A 20 15.38 38.22 32.29
C ILE A 20 14.03 38.64 31.68
N ALA A 21 13.29 37.72 31.11
CA ALA A 21 11.88 37.90 30.86
C ALA A 21 11.12 37.48 32.12
N GLY A 22 10.51 38.50 32.76
CA GLY A 22 9.72 38.31 33.96
C GLY A 22 8.59 37.33 33.76
N ALA A 23 8.61 36.26 34.50
CA ALA A 23 7.46 35.41 34.67
C ALA A 23 6.41 36.15 35.50
N GLN A 24 5.35 36.66 34.86
CA GLN A 24 4.13 36.97 35.55
C GLN A 24 3.51 35.68 36.05
N SER A 25 3.67 35.40 37.35
CA SER A 25 2.89 34.38 38.02
C SER A 25 1.43 34.88 38.06
N THR A 26 0.60 34.39 37.17
CA THR A 26 -0.83 34.39 37.32
C THR A 26 -1.15 33.54 38.54
N LEU A 27 -1.59 34.22 39.62
CA LEU A 27 -2.14 33.53 40.77
C LEU A 27 -3.25 32.60 40.31
N ASP A 28 -3.08 31.30 40.50
CA ASP A 28 -4.11 30.31 40.36
C ASP A 28 -5.24 30.65 41.36
N VAL A 29 -6.26 31.33 40.85
CA VAL A 29 -7.53 31.47 41.57
C VAL A 29 -8.23 30.12 41.43
N PRO A 30 -8.51 29.39 42.51
CA PRO A 30 -9.23 28.16 42.41
C PRO A 30 -10.62 28.42 41.79
N PRO A 31 -11.10 27.57 40.89
CA PRO A 31 -12.37 27.78 40.22
C PRO A 31 -13.50 27.79 41.23
N ASP A 32 -14.37 28.79 41.13
CA ASP A 32 -15.58 28.98 41.94
C ASP A 32 -16.48 27.74 41.74
N PRO A 33 -16.79 26.96 42.79
CA PRO A 33 -17.59 25.76 42.68
C PRO A 33 -19.05 25.97 42.29
N ALA A 34 -19.49 27.23 42.17
CA ALA A 34 -20.87 27.58 41.87
C ALA A 34 -21.15 27.87 40.39
N LYS A 35 -20.18 27.85 39.51
CA LYS A 35 -20.41 28.02 38.05
C LYS A 35 -20.40 26.63 37.37
N PRO A 36 -21.53 26.20 36.77
CA PRO A 36 -21.48 25.03 35.92
C PRO A 36 -20.49 25.34 34.75
N VAL A 37 -19.42 24.54 34.66
CA VAL A 37 -18.56 24.54 33.52
C VAL A 37 -19.42 24.01 32.38
N VAL A 38 -19.94 24.93 31.55
CA VAL A 38 -20.54 24.56 30.26
C VAL A 38 -19.37 24.01 29.45
N ALA A 39 -19.33 22.68 29.32
CA ALA A 39 -18.40 22.04 28.40
C ALA A 39 -18.71 22.63 27.04
N GLU A 40 -17.81 23.51 26.57
CA GLU A 40 -17.83 24.03 25.22
C GLU A 40 -17.82 22.78 24.32
N HIS A 41 -18.94 22.53 23.65
CA HIS A 41 -19.06 21.41 22.75
C HIS A 41 -18.01 21.63 21.67
N ALA A 42 -16.87 20.95 21.80
CA ALA A 42 -15.90 20.87 20.73
C ALA A 42 -16.67 20.46 19.49
N ALA A 43 -16.66 21.33 18.46
CA ALA A 43 -17.31 21.00 17.20
C ALA A 43 -16.84 19.61 16.76
N PRO A 44 -17.72 18.72 16.31
CA PRO A 44 -17.33 17.40 15.92
C PRO A 44 -16.22 17.54 14.87
N MET A 45 -15.03 16.98 15.15
CA MET A 45 -13.95 16.94 14.18
C MET A 45 -14.45 16.08 13.02
N VAL A 46 -14.84 16.74 11.94
CA VAL A 46 -15.18 16.09 10.68
C VAL A 46 -13.88 15.54 10.12
N GLY A 47 -13.59 14.28 10.41
CA GLY A 47 -12.46 13.57 9.82
C GLY A 47 -12.62 13.53 8.30
N MET A 48 -11.51 13.63 7.55
CA MET A 48 -11.57 13.41 6.10
C MET A 48 -12.17 12.02 5.82
N PRO A 49 -13.15 11.91 4.93
CA PRO A 49 -13.71 10.61 4.56
C PRO A 49 -12.60 9.68 4.08
N SER A 50 -12.59 8.43 4.56
CA SER A 50 -11.65 7.43 4.08
C SER A 50 -11.83 7.22 2.58
N PRO A 51 -10.75 7.26 1.79
CA PRO A 51 -10.81 6.94 0.37
C PRO A 51 -11.09 5.45 0.12
N ILE A 52 -10.95 4.61 1.14
CA ILE A 52 -11.12 3.17 1.08
C ILE A 52 -12.52 2.80 1.57
N ARG A 53 -13.21 1.98 0.77
CA ARG A 53 -14.49 1.38 1.13
C ARG A 53 -14.41 -0.14 0.99
N GLU A 54 -14.75 -0.86 2.04
CA GLU A 54 -14.74 -2.32 2.08
C GLU A 54 -16.07 -2.91 1.59
N PHE A 55 -16.02 -4.13 1.06
CA PHE A 55 -17.15 -4.90 0.54
C PHE A 55 -17.01 -6.37 0.95
N ASN A 56 -18.13 -7.06 1.06
CA ASN A 56 -18.13 -8.50 1.38
C ASN A 56 -17.75 -9.34 0.15
N THR A 57 -18.07 -8.87 -1.04
CA THR A 57 -17.83 -9.61 -2.28
C THR A 57 -17.25 -8.72 -3.39
N VAL A 58 -16.56 -9.37 -4.33
CA VAL A 58 -16.05 -8.69 -5.54
C VAL A 58 -17.19 -8.15 -6.39
N ASP A 59 -18.31 -8.87 -6.50
CA ASP A 59 -19.46 -8.47 -7.31
C ASP A 59 -20.12 -7.18 -6.77
N GLU A 60 -20.23 -7.04 -5.45
CA GLU A 60 -20.71 -5.80 -4.82
C GLU A 60 -19.80 -4.61 -5.14
N ALA A 61 -18.48 -4.80 -5.00
CA ALA A 61 -17.51 -3.76 -5.31
C ALA A 61 -17.50 -3.41 -6.80
N ALA A 62 -17.58 -4.40 -7.68
CA ALA A 62 -17.63 -4.23 -9.12
C ALA A 62 -18.89 -3.46 -9.55
N LYS A 63 -20.05 -3.82 -8.99
CA LYS A 63 -21.31 -3.11 -9.18
C LYS A 63 -21.24 -1.66 -8.72
N TYR A 64 -20.64 -1.42 -7.54
CA TYR A 64 -20.44 -0.07 -7.02
C TYR A 64 -19.58 0.80 -7.92
N MET A 65 -18.55 0.22 -8.55
CA MET A 65 -17.65 0.89 -9.47
C MET A 65 -18.17 0.94 -10.91
N ASN A 66 -19.22 0.18 -11.23
CA ASN A 66 -19.72 -0.03 -12.59
C ASN A 66 -18.63 -0.56 -13.54
N ILE A 67 -17.89 -1.59 -13.11
CA ILE A 67 -16.86 -2.27 -13.91
C ILE A 67 -17.12 -3.77 -13.96
N THR A 68 -16.50 -4.43 -14.95
CA THR A 68 -16.42 -5.90 -15.01
C THR A 68 -14.96 -6.29 -14.82
N PRO A 69 -14.51 -6.60 -13.58
CA PRO A 69 -13.12 -6.90 -13.33
C PRO A 69 -12.76 -8.30 -13.83
N GLN A 70 -11.55 -8.44 -14.37
CA GLN A 70 -10.97 -9.75 -14.70
C GLN A 70 -10.02 -10.16 -13.58
N LEU A 71 -10.49 -10.99 -12.68
CA LEU A 71 -9.67 -11.48 -11.57
C LEU A 71 -8.71 -12.60 -11.99
N PRO A 72 -7.59 -12.80 -11.30
CA PRO A 72 -6.79 -14.00 -11.39
C PRO A 72 -7.64 -15.24 -11.06
N LYS A 73 -7.81 -16.16 -12.02
CA LYS A 73 -8.60 -17.39 -11.84
C LYS A 73 -7.80 -18.51 -11.19
N VAL A 74 -6.49 -18.46 -11.34
CA VAL A 74 -5.57 -19.48 -10.82
C VAL A 74 -4.51 -18.78 -9.99
N LEU A 75 -4.53 -19.05 -8.70
CA LEU A 75 -3.52 -18.63 -7.74
C LEU A 75 -2.79 -19.90 -7.23
N PRO A 76 -1.61 -19.77 -6.63
CA PRO A 76 -0.97 -20.88 -5.93
C PRO A 76 -1.91 -21.46 -4.87
N VAL A 77 -1.78 -22.77 -4.61
CA VAL A 77 -2.60 -23.46 -3.61
C VAL A 77 -2.47 -22.79 -2.25
N GLY A 78 -3.59 -22.63 -1.55
CA GLY A 78 -3.65 -22.05 -0.21
C GLY A 78 -3.98 -20.55 -0.16
N TYR A 79 -4.04 -19.86 -1.31
CA TYR A 79 -4.47 -18.45 -1.33
C TYR A 79 -5.98 -18.33 -1.42
N ASN A 80 -6.56 -17.54 -0.51
CA ASN A 80 -7.97 -17.19 -0.49
C ASN A 80 -8.14 -15.68 -0.42
N ILE A 81 -9.31 -15.17 -0.83
CA ILE A 81 -9.62 -13.75 -0.68
C ILE A 81 -9.70 -13.41 0.81
N GLU A 82 -8.84 -12.50 1.26
CA GLU A 82 -8.83 -11.94 2.61
C GLU A 82 -9.78 -10.73 2.70
N SER A 83 -9.67 -9.82 1.73
CA SER A 83 -10.48 -8.61 1.71
C SER A 83 -10.71 -8.08 0.30
N VAL A 84 -11.82 -7.37 0.17
CA VAL A 84 -12.24 -6.66 -1.06
C VAL A 84 -12.54 -5.22 -0.70
N SER A 85 -11.94 -4.29 -1.41
CA SER A 85 -12.17 -2.86 -1.18
C SER A 85 -12.09 -2.05 -2.47
N THR A 86 -12.59 -0.83 -2.42
CA THR A 86 -12.39 0.16 -3.48
C THR A 86 -11.60 1.34 -2.94
N ILE A 87 -10.76 1.93 -3.78
CA ILE A 87 -10.01 3.14 -3.47
C ILE A 87 -10.52 4.25 -4.38
N ASN A 88 -11.02 5.35 -3.79
CA ASN A 88 -11.58 6.51 -4.52
C ASN A 88 -12.64 6.15 -5.57
N LYS A 89 -13.35 5.02 -5.42
CA LYS A 89 -14.37 4.51 -6.36
C LYS A 89 -13.85 4.23 -7.79
N ASN A 90 -12.57 4.22 -8.01
CA ASN A 90 -11.97 4.04 -9.34
C ASN A 90 -10.90 2.94 -9.41
N ILE A 91 -10.53 2.36 -8.27
CA ILE A 91 -9.65 1.19 -8.18
C ILE A 91 -10.33 0.15 -7.29
N LEU A 92 -10.55 -1.05 -7.84
CA LEU A 92 -10.90 -2.24 -7.08
C LEU A 92 -9.62 -2.88 -6.57
N GLN A 93 -9.56 -3.17 -5.29
CA GLN A 93 -8.48 -3.91 -4.66
C GLN A 93 -9.00 -5.22 -4.10
N VAL A 94 -8.31 -6.31 -4.41
CA VAL A 94 -8.56 -7.64 -3.84
C VAL A 94 -7.24 -8.12 -3.22
N ILE A 95 -7.28 -8.42 -1.94
CA ILE A 95 -6.16 -8.98 -1.20
C ILE A 95 -6.40 -10.46 -1.01
N TYR A 96 -5.43 -11.25 -1.43
CA TYR A 96 -5.38 -12.68 -1.18
C TYR A 96 -4.34 -12.97 -0.11
N ASP A 97 -4.70 -13.77 0.88
CA ASP A 97 -3.78 -14.25 1.90
C ASP A 97 -3.63 -15.77 1.85
N TYR A 98 -2.47 -16.23 2.24
CA TYR A 98 -2.16 -17.64 2.29
C TYR A 98 -2.67 -18.25 3.60
N GLN A 99 -3.61 -19.18 3.48
CA GLN A 99 -4.16 -19.93 4.61
C GLN A 99 -3.65 -21.37 4.54
N SER A 100 -2.64 -21.72 5.35
CA SER A 100 -2.23 -23.10 5.50
C SER A 100 -3.05 -23.76 6.61
N GLY A 101 -3.68 -24.91 6.30
CA GLY A 101 -4.61 -25.58 7.20
C GLY A 101 -4.02 -26.17 8.48
N GLU A 102 -2.70 -26.29 8.66
CA GLU A 102 -2.12 -27.00 9.82
C GLU A 102 -0.85 -26.40 10.44
N ASP A 103 -0.22 -25.37 9.85
CA ASP A 103 1.06 -24.86 10.37
C ASP A 103 1.10 -23.33 10.54
N SER A 104 0.10 -22.81 11.23
CA SER A 104 0.08 -21.36 11.56
C SER A 104 1.22 -20.91 12.49
N THR A 105 1.89 -21.85 13.17
CA THR A 105 2.94 -21.55 14.13
C THR A 105 4.35 -21.58 13.57
N ARG A 106 4.62 -22.33 12.49
CA ARG A 106 5.98 -22.46 11.92
C ARG A 106 6.27 -21.53 10.74
N ASN A 107 5.27 -20.97 10.10
CA ASN A 107 5.43 -20.13 8.91
C ASN A 107 4.75 -18.77 9.03
N GLN A 108 4.82 -18.13 10.16
CA GLN A 108 4.61 -16.67 10.27
C GLN A 108 5.76 -15.92 9.57
N ALA A 109 6.10 -16.32 8.35
CA ALA A 109 6.84 -15.44 7.50
C ALA A 109 5.86 -14.33 7.11
N ALA A 110 5.99 -13.17 7.73
CA ALA A 110 5.41 -11.93 7.22
C ALA A 110 5.59 -11.90 5.70
N GLY A 111 4.58 -11.49 4.95
CA GLY A 111 4.71 -11.34 3.52
C GLY A 111 4.19 -12.51 2.70
N LYS A 112 2.93 -12.90 2.90
CA LYS A 112 2.29 -13.93 2.06
C LYS A 112 1.16 -13.39 1.20
N ARG A 113 0.93 -12.08 1.22
CA ARG A 113 -0.19 -11.47 0.50
C ARG A 113 0.10 -11.31 -0.98
N ILE A 114 -0.94 -11.52 -1.77
CA ILE A 114 -0.99 -11.11 -3.16
C ILE A 114 -2.06 -10.02 -3.25
N VAL A 115 -1.67 -8.84 -3.74
CA VAL A 115 -2.60 -7.73 -3.90
C VAL A 115 -2.85 -7.51 -5.38
N TYR A 116 -4.09 -7.72 -5.78
CA TYR A 116 -4.54 -7.42 -7.13
C TYR A 116 -5.33 -6.12 -7.14
N ARG A 117 -5.01 -5.24 -8.07
CA ARG A 117 -5.77 -4.01 -8.32
C ARG A 117 -6.15 -3.90 -9.78
N VAL A 118 -7.36 -3.41 -10.01
CA VAL A 118 -7.86 -3.07 -11.35
C VAL A 118 -8.66 -1.78 -11.28
N GLY A 119 -8.50 -0.93 -12.28
CA GLY A 119 -9.21 0.34 -12.30
C GLY A 119 -9.09 1.06 -13.63
N THR A 120 -9.94 2.10 -13.78
CA THR A 120 -9.99 2.95 -14.96
C THR A 120 -9.09 4.19 -14.85
N THR A 121 -8.47 4.39 -13.70
CA THR A 121 -7.52 5.49 -13.45
C THR A 121 -6.30 5.33 -14.34
N LYS A 122 -5.87 6.41 -14.98
CA LYS A 122 -4.64 6.44 -15.77
C LYS A 122 -3.40 6.37 -14.86
N GLY A 123 -2.34 5.70 -15.33
CA GLY A 123 -1.07 5.60 -14.63
C GLY A 123 -0.92 4.34 -13.78
N ASP A 124 0.05 4.38 -12.88
CA ASP A 124 0.34 3.26 -11.98
C ASP A 124 -0.67 3.23 -10.83
N ILE A 125 -1.40 2.15 -10.73
CA ILE A 125 -2.39 1.91 -9.68
C ILE A 125 -1.90 0.95 -8.59
N SER A 126 -0.65 0.51 -8.68
CA SER A 126 -0.10 -0.51 -7.77
C SER A 126 0.01 -0.02 -6.32
N GLY A 127 0.19 1.28 -6.11
CA GLY A 127 0.51 1.84 -4.81
C GLY A 127 1.86 1.38 -4.27
N ASP A 128 2.70 0.87 -5.12
CA ASP A 128 4.06 0.44 -4.79
C ASP A 128 5.06 1.47 -5.31
N TYR A 129 5.78 2.09 -4.40
CA TYR A 129 6.77 3.14 -4.68
C TYR A 129 8.21 2.66 -4.54
N ASN A 130 8.41 1.34 -4.46
CA ASN A 130 9.75 0.76 -4.36
C ASN A 130 10.53 0.89 -5.67
N ASN A 131 11.83 1.10 -5.54
CA ASN A 131 12.76 1.06 -6.67
C ASN A 131 13.25 -0.37 -6.87
N TYR A 132 12.97 -0.94 -8.04
CA TYR A 132 13.38 -2.28 -8.40
C TYR A 132 14.62 -2.29 -9.29
N LYS A 133 15.55 -3.23 -9.03
CA LYS A 133 16.79 -3.38 -9.79
C LYS A 133 16.55 -3.77 -11.24
N VAL A 134 15.47 -4.51 -11.49
CA VAL A 134 15.11 -5.02 -12.81
C VAL A 134 13.69 -4.63 -13.16
N THR A 135 13.52 -4.04 -14.33
CA THR A 135 12.23 -3.81 -14.98
C THR A 135 12.28 -4.44 -16.36
N ALA A 136 11.42 -5.40 -16.62
CA ALA A 136 11.33 -6.09 -17.91
C ALA A 136 9.90 -6.06 -18.42
N THR A 137 9.75 -5.93 -19.74
CA THR A 137 8.45 -5.95 -20.40
C THR A 137 8.37 -7.14 -21.35
N GLU A 138 7.34 -7.96 -21.18
CA GLU A 138 7.11 -9.16 -21.97
C GLU A 138 5.64 -9.27 -22.39
N LYS A 139 5.36 -10.09 -23.41
CA LYS A 139 3.97 -10.41 -23.79
C LYS A 139 3.49 -11.66 -23.08
N VAL A 140 2.32 -11.57 -22.45
CA VAL A 140 1.59 -12.69 -21.84
C VAL A 140 0.23 -12.76 -22.53
N ASN A 141 -0.07 -13.83 -23.25
CA ASN A 141 -1.28 -13.98 -24.08
C ASN A 141 -1.56 -12.72 -24.95
N GLY A 142 -0.52 -12.19 -25.59
CA GLY A 142 -0.62 -11.01 -26.45
C GLY A 142 -0.65 -9.67 -25.70
N THR A 143 -0.89 -9.66 -24.40
CA THR A 143 -0.92 -8.46 -23.56
C THR A 143 0.49 -8.09 -23.10
N LYS A 144 0.86 -6.82 -23.24
CA LYS A 144 2.14 -6.29 -22.77
C LYS A 144 2.11 -6.13 -21.27
N VAL A 145 3.00 -6.84 -20.57
CA VAL A 145 3.10 -6.83 -19.09
C VAL A 145 4.48 -6.33 -18.70
N THR A 146 4.53 -5.40 -17.78
CA THR A 146 5.77 -4.90 -17.17
C THR A 146 5.98 -5.59 -15.82
N PHE A 147 7.09 -6.29 -15.68
CA PHE A 147 7.53 -6.96 -14.45
C PHE A 147 8.62 -6.13 -13.79
N LYS A 148 8.47 -5.91 -12.48
CA LYS A 148 9.46 -5.21 -11.65
C LYS A 148 9.91 -6.13 -10.51
N GLY A 149 11.25 -6.18 -10.26
CA GLY A 149 11.77 -7.05 -9.20
C GLY A 149 13.28 -7.23 -9.22
N GLY A 150 13.71 -8.51 -9.13
CA GLY A 150 15.09 -8.95 -9.30
C GLY A 150 15.27 -9.73 -10.60
N ASN A 151 16.42 -10.41 -10.79
CA ASN A 151 16.75 -11.08 -12.04
C ASN A 151 15.71 -12.12 -12.49
N TYR A 152 15.20 -12.92 -11.56
CA TYR A 152 14.20 -13.96 -11.84
C TYR A 152 12.96 -13.86 -10.95
N MET A 153 12.96 -12.92 -10.02
CA MET A 153 11.92 -12.74 -9.01
C MET A 153 11.11 -11.48 -9.29
N VAL A 154 9.79 -11.61 -9.20
CA VAL A 154 8.83 -10.54 -9.47
C VAL A 154 8.14 -10.15 -8.17
N TYR A 155 8.18 -8.86 -7.84
CA TYR A 155 7.37 -8.25 -6.79
C TYR A 155 6.12 -7.58 -7.34
N LEU A 156 6.23 -6.98 -8.52
CA LEU A 156 5.13 -6.24 -9.12
C LEU A 156 5.02 -6.54 -10.61
N ALA A 157 3.81 -6.78 -11.07
CA ALA A 157 3.47 -6.84 -12.49
C ALA A 157 2.35 -5.83 -12.79
N THR A 158 2.50 -5.07 -13.89
CA THR A 158 1.48 -4.11 -14.33
C THR A 158 1.18 -4.28 -15.81
N TRP A 159 -0.09 -4.10 -16.18
CA TRP A 159 -0.52 -4.17 -17.58
C TRP A 159 -1.80 -3.37 -17.81
N VAL A 160 -2.12 -3.15 -19.07
CA VAL A 160 -3.40 -2.57 -19.50
C VAL A 160 -4.14 -3.59 -20.34
N LYS A 161 -5.40 -3.80 -20.04
CA LYS A 161 -6.30 -4.69 -20.77
C LYS A 161 -7.73 -4.10 -20.81
N ASP A 162 -8.34 -4.09 -21.97
CA ASP A 162 -9.71 -3.60 -22.18
C ASP A 162 -9.96 -2.19 -21.59
N GLY A 163 -8.95 -1.30 -21.71
CA GLY A 163 -9.00 0.06 -21.17
C GLY A 163 -8.86 0.19 -19.67
N GLN A 164 -8.61 -0.91 -18.96
CA GLN A 164 -8.36 -0.94 -17.51
C GLN A 164 -6.87 -1.14 -17.22
N ASN A 165 -6.37 -0.44 -16.23
CA ASN A 165 -5.06 -0.67 -15.66
C ASN A 165 -5.16 -1.78 -14.62
N HIS A 166 -4.18 -2.65 -14.62
CA HIS A 166 -4.07 -3.77 -13.69
C HIS A 166 -2.73 -3.74 -13.00
N SER A 167 -2.69 -4.16 -11.74
CA SER A 167 -1.47 -4.45 -11.01
C SER A 167 -1.61 -5.72 -10.18
N LEU A 168 -0.54 -6.46 -10.07
CA LEU A 168 -0.42 -7.65 -9.25
C LEU A 168 0.87 -7.53 -8.44
N TYR A 169 0.72 -7.29 -7.16
CA TYR A 169 1.83 -7.16 -6.22
C TYR A 169 1.94 -8.42 -5.36
N PHE A 170 3.16 -8.89 -5.19
CA PHE A 170 3.53 -10.02 -4.36
C PHE A 170 4.34 -9.51 -3.18
N GLU A 171 3.82 -9.60 -1.99
CA GLU A 171 4.55 -9.23 -0.78
C GLU A 171 5.81 -10.10 -0.62
N ARG A 172 5.70 -11.38 -0.95
CA ARG A 172 6.85 -12.26 -1.14
C ARG A 172 7.05 -12.49 -2.64
N PRO A 173 8.23 -12.18 -3.19
CA PRO A 173 8.44 -12.27 -4.62
C PRO A 173 8.29 -13.70 -5.13
N VAL A 174 7.71 -13.84 -6.30
CA VAL A 174 7.53 -15.11 -7.00
C VAL A 174 8.46 -15.20 -8.21
N ASN A 175 8.73 -16.38 -8.70
CA ASN A 175 9.46 -16.52 -9.95
C ASN A 175 8.61 -15.97 -11.13
N ARG A 176 9.30 -15.56 -12.19
CA ARG A 176 8.66 -14.92 -13.34
C ARG A 176 7.64 -15.80 -14.05
N ASP A 177 7.88 -17.11 -14.11
CA ASP A 177 6.97 -18.04 -14.78
C ASP A 177 5.66 -18.20 -14.01
N MET A 178 5.72 -18.23 -12.67
CA MET A 178 4.53 -18.21 -11.81
C MET A 178 3.74 -16.91 -12.01
N ALA A 179 4.41 -15.75 -12.01
CA ALA A 179 3.75 -14.49 -12.26
C ALA A 179 3.04 -14.47 -13.62
N LYS A 180 3.71 -14.98 -14.68
CA LYS A 180 3.12 -15.13 -16.01
C LYS A 180 1.93 -16.07 -16.02
N ALA A 181 2.00 -17.20 -15.32
CA ALA A 181 0.89 -18.16 -15.26
C ALA A 181 -0.36 -17.55 -14.61
N ILE A 182 -0.20 -16.79 -13.51
CA ILE A 182 -1.29 -16.09 -12.84
C ILE A 182 -1.89 -15.05 -13.80
N ILE A 183 -1.06 -14.24 -14.46
CA ILE A 183 -1.51 -13.19 -15.37
C ILE A 183 -2.16 -13.78 -16.62
N ALA A 184 -1.61 -14.87 -17.17
CA ALA A 184 -2.18 -15.53 -18.34
C ALA A 184 -3.64 -15.92 -18.15
N ASN A 185 -4.01 -16.36 -16.96
CA ASN A 185 -5.39 -16.69 -16.60
C ASN A 185 -6.27 -15.44 -16.38
N THR A 186 -5.66 -14.30 -16.08
CA THR A 186 -6.37 -13.01 -15.93
C THR A 186 -6.65 -12.37 -17.29
N VAL A 187 -5.71 -12.50 -18.26
CA VAL A 187 -5.79 -11.87 -19.58
C VAL A 187 -6.34 -12.81 -20.67
N ALA A 188 -6.73 -14.03 -20.31
CA ALA A 188 -7.31 -14.98 -21.28
C ALA A 188 -8.55 -14.35 -21.94
N PRO A 189 -8.75 -14.56 -23.26
CA PRO A 189 -9.94 -14.08 -23.94
C PRO A 189 -11.19 -14.69 -23.30
N LYS A 190 -12.28 -13.92 -23.18
CA LYS A 190 -13.58 -14.46 -22.81
C LYS A 190 -13.96 -15.49 -23.86
N MET A 191 -14.08 -16.74 -23.48
CA MET A 191 -14.70 -17.74 -24.36
C MET A 191 -16.17 -17.32 -24.49
N HIS A 192 -16.57 -16.84 -25.69
CA HIS A 192 -17.97 -16.76 -26.04
C HIS A 192 -18.46 -18.21 -26.15
N MET A 193 -19.19 -18.68 -25.13
CA MET A 193 -20.03 -19.86 -25.34
C MET A 193 -21.11 -19.48 -26.36
N GLN A 194 -21.01 -20.08 -27.52
CA GLN A 194 -22.08 -20.08 -28.53
C GLN A 194 -23.21 -20.99 -28.05
#